data_853b47e90410892964c19aeb356af532
#
_entry.id   853b47e90410892964c19aeb356af532
#
_cell.length_a   1.000
_cell.length_b   1.000
_cell.length_c   1.000
_cell.angle_alpha   90.00
_cell.angle_beta   90.00
_cell.angle_gamma   90.00
#
_symmetry.space_group_name_H-M   'P 1'
#
loop_
_entity.id
_entity.type
_entity.pdbx_description
1 polymer ?
#
loop_
_entity_poly.entity_id
_entity_poly.type
_entity_poly.pdbx_seq_one_letter_code
_entity_poly.pdbx_strand_id
1 'polypeptide(L)'
;MRTTSGRIFSTVTIILLVSLLFVGLLLRSQIEDYLTDHTFDRLQHDTQVISQLAASYYTEGSLGTMDFLINLDVASKVSQSDAVICNAKGQILLCSDNPFGCEHQGLYVGSDYLQKVINNGFVRDTGVIRGLYEDSRYICSAPIHSGSGVVVGIVIVSQTPDSNKALLGRLTDIYLILSVLAVVIAALFMGLYVKRQNGPLREMASTARAFGHGDLDARVEIRKNYSAEVEELALAFNNMASSLQKSEYQRQEFVANVSHELKTPMTTIGGYIDGILDGTIPEEKSRHYMRVVSDETKRLSRLVRSMLDISQLQREQGIPEEKKVRFDLEECAGQVLITFEQKITAKELQVEVEMPEHPVYTLANQDYITQVIYNLVDNAVKFCPTGGTLGLRIREGHDKSYISVYNDGQTIPAEELPLVFDRFHKIDKSRSQNRDGWGLGLYIVKTIVCSHGENISVSSHGGRTEFTFTMPLIL
;
A
#
# COMPACT_ATOMS: atom_id res chain seq x y z
N MET A 1 -7.82 -10.79 -19.58
CA MET A 1 -7.24 -9.70 -18.77
C MET A 1 -7.18 -10.14 -17.30
N ARG A 2 -6.06 -10.77 -16.89
CA ARG A 2 -5.91 -11.30 -15.51
C ARG A 2 -5.10 -10.37 -14.58
N THR A 3 -4.60 -9.23 -15.08
CA THR A 3 -3.80 -8.31 -14.26
C THR A 3 -4.66 -7.15 -13.78
N THR A 4 -4.45 -6.72 -12.54
CA THR A 4 -5.13 -5.56 -11.91
C THR A 4 -5.02 -4.31 -12.79
N SER A 5 -3.86 -4.11 -13.41
CA SER A 5 -3.60 -3.02 -14.36
C SER A 5 -4.50 -3.06 -15.60
N GLY A 6 -4.73 -4.26 -16.16
CA GLY A 6 -5.62 -4.41 -17.30
C GLY A 6 -7.09 -4.08 -16.97
N ARG A 7 -7.50 -4.36 -15.72
CA ARG A 7 -8.83 -3.99 -15.23
C ARG A 7 -8.95 -2.47 -15.05
N ILE A 8 -7.98 -1.83 -14.41
CA ILE A 8 -7.97 -0.37 -14.23
C ILE A 8 -7.96 0.33 -15.58
N PHE A 9 -7.10 -0.11 -16.51
CA PHE A 9 -7.07 0.44 -17.89
C PHE A 9 -8.44 0.35 -18.57
N SER A 10 -9.06 -0.84 -18.59
CA SER A 10 -10.36 -1.02 -19.23
C SER A 10 -11.48 -0.20 -18.56
N THR A 11 -11.49 -0.13 -17.22
CA THR A 11 -12.49 0.65 -16.49
C THR A 11 -12.38 2.15 -16.79
N VAL A 12 -11.18 2.71 -16.74
CA VAL A 12 -10.93 4.13 -17.04
C VAL A 12 -11.28 4.45 -18.50
N THR A 13 -10.91 3.58 -19.45
CA THR A 13 -11.24 3.76 -20.86
C THR A 13 -12.75 3.72 -21.10
N ILE A 14 -13.47 2.81 -20.46
CA ILE A 14 -14.94 2.73 -20.56
C ILE A 14 -15.59 3.99 -19.98
N ILE A 15 -15.16 4.43 -18.79
CA ILE A 15 -15.69 5.66 -18.18
C ILE A 15 -15.46 6.86 -19.10
N LEU A 16 -14.26 6.99 -19.67
CA LEU A 16 -13.91 8.08 -20.60
C LEU A 16 -14.81 8.05 -21.83
N LEU A 17 -15.00 6.87 -22.45
CA LEU A 17 -15.86 6.72 -23.63
C LEU A 17 -17.32 7.06 -23.34
N VAL A 18 -17.86 6.57 -22.21
CA VAL A 18 -19.23 6.88 -21.79
C VAL A 18 -19.39 8.38 -21.50
N SER A 19 -18.42 8.98 -20.82
CA SER A 19 -18.42 10.42 -20.54
C SER A 19 -18.39 11.26 -21.82
N LEU A 20 -17.50 10.93 -22.77
CA LEU A 20 -17.43 11.63 -24.05
C LEU A 20 -18.71 11.46 -24.85
N LEU A 21 -19.28 10.25 -24.90
CA LEU A 21 -20.57 10.01 -25.60
C LEU A 21 -21.67 10.88 -24.99
N PHE A 22 -21.78 10.91 -23.66
CA PHE A 22 -22.79 11.70 -22.96
C PHE A 22 -22.64 13.21 -23.24
N VAL A 23 -21.42 13.72 -23.12
CA VAL A 23 -21.11 15.14 -23.41
C VAL A 23 -21.42 15.46 -24.88
N GLY A 24 -21.05 14.59 -25.82
CA GLY A 24 -21.33 14.77 -27.23
C GLY A 24 -22.82 14.85 -27.57
N LEU A 25 -23.63 13.95 -26.97
CA LEU A 25 -25.09 13.98 -27.15
C LEU A 25 -25.71 15.26 -26.57
N LEU A 26 -25.25 15.67 -25.37
CA LEU A 26 -25.74 16.87 -24.72
C LEU A 26 -25.37 18.14 -25.51
N LEU A 27 -24.11 18.25 -25.96
CA LEU A 27 -23.66 19.37 -26.79
C LEU A 27 -24.46 19.45 -28.10
N ARG A 28 -24.67 18.30 -28.75
CA ARG A 28 -25.46 18.26 -30.01
C ARG A 28 -26.86 18.78 -29.78
N SER A 29 -27.58 18.32 -28.74
CA SER A 29 -28.93 18.78 -28.41
C SER A 29 -28.96 20.30 -28.14
N GLN A 30 -28.03 20.79 -27.33
CA GLN A 30 -27.95 22.20 -26.96
C GLN A 30 -27.66 23.10 -28.19
N ILE A 31 -26.77 22.64 -29.10
CA ILE A 31 -26.44 23.40 -30.30
C ILE A 31 -27.64 23.39 -31.28
N GLU A 32 -28.33 22.26 -31.42
CA GLU A 32 -29.51 22.12 -32.27
C GLU A 32 -30.62 23.06 -31.79
N ASP A 33 -30.90 23.08 -30.49
CA ASP A 33 -31.90 23.98 -29.89
C ASP A 33 -31.51 25.46 -30.10
N TYR A 34 -30.26 25.79 -29.82
CA TYR A 34 -29.71 27.15 -29.99
C TYR A 34 -29.83 27.65 -31.47
N LEU A 35 -29.43 26.78 -32.42
CA LEU A 35 -29.50 27.12 -33.85
C LEU A 35 -30.95 27.30 -34.31
N THR A 36 -31.87 26.48 -33.79
CA THR A 36 -33.28 26.55 -34.09
C THR A 36 -33.88 27.86 -33.55
N ASP A 37 -33.67 28.18 -32.31
CA ASP A 37 -34.16 29.41 -31.67
C ASP A 37 -33.60 30.65 -32.37
N HIS A 38 -32.30 30.68 -32.63
CA HIS A 38 -31.64 31.79 -33.32
C HIS A 38 -32.20 31.99 -34.75
N THR A 39 -32.54 30.88 -35.46
CA THR A 39 -33.14 30.94 -36.77
C THR A 39 -34.56 31.53 -36.71
N PHE A 40 -35.35 31.11 -35.72
CA PHE A 40 -36.69 31.66 -35.52
C PHE A 40 -36.69 33.15 -35.15
N ASP A 41 -35.79 33.59 -34.30
CA ASP A 41 -35.67 34.99 -33.91
C ASP A 41 -35.32 35.88 -35.10
N ARG A 42 -34.40 35.41 -35.95
CA ARG A 42 -34.07 36.09 -37.22
C ARG A 42 -35.25 36.11 -38.17
N LEU A 43 -35.88 34.97 -38.43
CA LEU A 43 -37.06 34.89 -39.30
C LEU A 43 -38.22 35.74 -38.80
N GLN A 44 -38.41 35.84 -37.48
CA GLN A 44 -39.40 36.72 -36.88
C GLN A 44 -39.14 38.18 -37.23
N HIS A 45 -37.88 38.63 -37.03
CA HIS A 45 -37.48 40.01 -37.38
C HIS A 45 -37.72 40.28 -38.86
N ASP A 46 -37.27 39.39 -39.75
CA ASP A 46 -37.47 39.51 -41.22
C ASP A 46 -38.93 39.53 -41.60
N THR A 47 -39.75 38.67 -41.00
CA THR A 47 -41.20 38.64 -41.23
C THR A 47 -41.88 39.97 -40.85
N GLN A 48 -41.46 40.58 -39.72
CA GLN A 48 -42.00 41.87 -39.30
C GLN A 48 -41.61 43.00 -40.26
N VAL A 49 -40.33 43.02 -40.66
CA VAL A 49 -39.82 44.02 -41.62
C VAL A 49 -40.53 43.90 -42.95
N ILE A 50 -40.64 42.67 -43.47
CA ILE A 50 -41.35 42.46 -44.81
C ILE A 50 -42.84 42.76 -44.69
N SER A 51 -43.48 42.43 -43.55
CA SER A 51 -44.89 42.74 -43.33
C SER A 51 -45.13 44.27 -43.30
N GLN A 52 -44.30 45.05 -42.64
CA GLN A 52 -44.36 46.50 -42.63
C GLN A 52 -44.11 47.09 -44.03
N LEU A 53 -43.08 46.56 -44.72
CA LEU A 53 -42.80 46.98 -46.10
C LEU A 53 -43.99 46.70 -47.00
N ALA A 54 -44.58 45.50 -46.98
CA ALA A 54 -45.74 45.13 -47.76
C ALA A 54 -47.01 46.00 -47.46
N ALA A 55 -47.16 46.39 -46.16
CA ALA A 55 -48.23 47.25 -45.73
C ALA A 55 -48.16 48.68 -46.35
N SER A 56 -46.92 49.25 -46.39
CA SER A 56 -46.71 50.55 -47.01
C SER A 56 -46.98 50.59 -48.50
N TYR A 57 -46.44 49.60 -49.22
CA TYR A 57 -46.70 49.50 -50.66
C TYR A 57 -48.16 49.15 -51.00
N TYR A 58 -48.88 48.40 -50.16
CA TYR A 58 -50.32 48.15 -50.31
C TYR A 58 -51.11 49.41 -50.19
N THR A 59 -50.78 50.27 -49.22
CA THR A 59 -51.50 51.55 -49.01
C THR A 59 -51.30 52.50 -50.15
N GLU A 60 -50.19 52.47 -50.85
CA GLU A 60 -49.89 53.28 -52.06
C GLU A 60 -50.45 52.64 -53.36
N GLY A 61 -51.08 51.44 -53.31
CA GLY A 61 -51.55 50.72 -54.46
C GLY A 61 -50.43 50.16 -55.35
N SER A 62 -49.21 50.07 -54.84
CA SER A 62 -48.01 49.77 -55.61
C SER A 62 -47.34 48.38 -55.23
N LEU A 63 -48.09 47.48 -54.58
CA LEU A 63 -47.64 46.17 -54.12
C LEU A 63 -47.10 45.26 -55.22
N GLY A 64 -47.51 45.48 -56.52
CA GLY A 64 -47.00 44.70 -57.64
C GLY A 64 -45.94 45.41 -58.48
N THR A 65 -45.40 46.51 -58.00
CA THR A 65 -44.42 47.31 -58.75
C THR A 65 -43.05 46.63 -58.72
N MET A 66 -42.21 46.96 -59.70
CA MET A 66 -40.88 46.48 -59.87
C MET A 66 -39.98 46.82 -58.62
N ASP A 67 -40.22 48.00 -58.09
CA ASP A 67 -39.45 48.48 -56.86
C ASP A 67 -39.74 47.63 -55.67
N PHE A 68 -40.99 47.19 -55.41
CA PHE A 68 -41.33 46.29 -54.35
C PHE A 68 -40.70 44.88 -54.51
N LEU A 69 -40.79 44.35 -55.78
CA LEU A 69 -40.22 43.06 -56.12
C LEU A 69 -38.73 43.02 -55.91
N ILE A 70 -38.00 44.09 -56.30
CA ILE A 70 -36.53 44.22 -56.04
C ILE A 70 -36.24 44.28 -54.54
N ASN A 71 -37.01 45.07 -53.79
CA ASN A 71 -36.82 45.18 -52.36
C ASN A 71 -37.07 43.83 -51.61
N LEU A 72 -38.10 43.09 -52.04
CA LEU A 72 -38.41 41.77 -51.50
C LEU A 72 -37.31 40.76 -51.82
N ASP A 73 -36.81 40.73 -53.05
CA ASP A 73 -35.72 39.86 -53.51
C ASP A 73 -34.40 40.18 -52.74
N VAL A 74 -34.07 41.46 -52.56
CA VAL A 74 -32.94 41.89 -51.82
C VAL A 74 -33.09 41.49 -50.33
N ALA A 75 -34.24 41.77 -49.73
CA ALA A 75 -34.50 41.39 -48.34
C ALA A 75 -34.36 39.87 -48.10
N SER A 76 -34.93 39.08 -49.00
CA SER A 76 -34.87 37.62 -48.96
C SER A 76 -33.44 37.08 -49.12
N LYS A 77 -32.67 37.61 -50.07
CA LYS A 77 -31.28 37.20 -50.30
C LYS A 77 -30.36 37.58 -49.15
N VAL A 78 -30.54 38.75 -48.56
CA VAL A 78 -29.75 39.21 -47.40
C VAL A 78 -30.06 38.36 -46.19
N SER A 79 -31.31 38.03 -45.95
CA SER A 79 -31.74 37.21 -44.84
C SER A 79 -31.58 35.70 -45.09
N GLN A 80 -31.23 35.28 -46.29
CA GLN A 80 -31.16 33.87 -46.68
C GLN A 80 -32.46 33.11 -46.38
N SER A 81 -33.58 33.77 -46.60
CA SER A 81 -34.92 33.24 -46.34
C SER A 81 -35.80 33.47 -47.58
N ASP A 82 -36.77 32.60 -47.78
CA ASP A 82 -37.78 32.75 -48.85
C ASP A 82 -38.98 33.45 -48.28
N ALA A 83 -39.44 34.48 -48.96
CA ALA A 83 -40.61 35.26 -48.53
C ALA A 83 -41.74 35.11 -49.57
N VAL A 84 -42.93 34.87 -49.05
CA VAL A 84 -44.15 34.75 -49.87
C VAL A 84 -45.23 35.66 -49.33
N ILE A 85 -45.91 36.41 -50.21
CA ILE A 85 -46.99 37.30 -49.84
C ILE A 85 -48.28 36.76 -50.41
N CYS A 86 -49.31 36.64 -49.56
CA CYS A 86 -50.62 36.15 -49.89
C CYS A 86 -51.67 37.22 -49.63
N ASN A 87 -52.77 37.25 -50.38
CA ASN A 87 -53.95 38.08 -50.12
C ASN A 87 -54.77 37.52 -48.93
N ALA A 88 -55.84 38.29 -48.52
CA ALA A 88 -56.67 37.86 -47.39
C ALA A 88 -57.49 36.56 -47.69
N LYS A 89 -57.51 36.06 -48.92
CA LYS A 89 -58.10 34.76 -49.30
C LYS A 89 -57.09 33.63 -49.35
N GLY A 90 -55.80 33.91 -49.02
CA GLY A 90 -54.71 32.90 -49.03
C GLY A 90 -54.12 32.65 -50.43
N GLN A 91 -54.55 33.45 -51.49
CA GLN A 91 -53.92 33.33 -52.79
C GLN A 91 -52.54 33.97 -52.77
N ILE A 92 -51.50 33.24 -53.24
CA ILE A 92 -50.14 33.71 -53.35
C ILE A 92 -50.05 34.75 -54.46
N LEU A 93 -49.63 35.96 -54.09
CA LEU A 93 -49.46 37.07 -55.01
C LEU A 93 -48.05 37.20 -55.51
N LEU A 94 -47.06 37.08 -54.57
CA LEU A 94 -45.66 37.35 -54.85
C LEU A 94 -44.77 36.38 -54.06
N CYS A 95 -43.64 36.00 -54.65
CA CYS A 95 -42.58 35.17 -54.03
C CYS A 95 -41.24 35.84 -54.26
N SER A 96 -40.35 35.69 -53.30
CA SER A 96 -38.96 36.15 -53.42
C SER A 96 -38.09 35.23 -54.31
N ASP A 97 -38.50 33.95 -54.53
CA ASP A 97 -37.70 32.97 -55.24
C ASP A 97 -37.50 33.36 -56.72
N ASN A 98 -38.53 33.88 -57.35
CA ASN A 98 -38.47 34.42 -58.73
C ASN A 98 -39.41 35.59 -58.83
N PRO A 99 -38.98 36.82 -58.78
CA PRO A 99 -39.84 38.01 -58.88
C PRO A 99 -40.59 38.12 -60.20
N PHE A 100 -40.12 37.45 -61.25
CA PHE A 100 -40.68 37.56 -62.59
C PHE A 100 -41.59 36.41 -63.04
N GLY A 101 -42.00 35.54 -62.12
CA GLY A 101 -42.88 34.43 -62.42
C GLY A 101 -42.57 33.19 -61.60
N CYS A 102 -42.92 33.24 -60.35
CA CYS A 102 -42.71 32.08 -59.49
C CYS A 102 -43.76 30.98 -59.70
N GLU A 103 -43.36 29.72 -59.57
CA GLU A 103 -44.21 28.56 -59.72
C GLU A 103 -45.41 28.55 -58.75
N HIS A 104 -45.22 29.24 -57.58
CA HIS A 104 -46.22 29.31 -56.53
C HIS A 104 -47.31 30.40 -56.78
N GLN A 105 -47.12 31.29 -57.75
CA GLN A 105 -48.03 32.41 -58.00
C GLN A 105 -49.42 31.87 -58.45
N GLY A 106 -50.47 32.30 -57.75
CA GLY A 106 -51.84 31.87 -58.01
C GLY A 106 -52.28 30.62 -57.23
N LEU A 107 -51.31 29.91 -56.56
CA LEU A 107 -51.66 28.83 -55.64
C LEU A 107 -52.27 29.39 -54.36
N TYR A 108 -52.90 28.53 -53.55
CA TYR A 108 -53.59 28.92 -52.32
C TYR A 108 -52.90 28.28 -51.13
N VAL A 109 -52.64 29.05 -50.12
CA VAL A 109 -52.24 28.55 -48.78
C VAL A 109 -53.48 27.98 -48.09
N GLY A 110 -53.32 26.88 -47.34
CA GLY A 110 -54.42 26.23 -46.64
C GLY A 110 -55.20 27.22 -45.73
N SER A 111 -56.56 27.19 -45.83
CA SER A 111 -57.42 28.06 -45.04
C SER A 111 -57.16 28.02 -43.53
N ASP A 112 -56.80 26.84 -42.96
CA ASP A 112 -56.56 26.63 -41.57
C ASP A 112 -55.30 27.38 -41.11
N TYR A 113 -54.22 27.36 -41.95
CA TYR A 113 -53.03 28.09 -41.72
C TYR A 113 -53.24 29.60 -41.81
N LEU A 114 -53.96 30.03 -42.81
CA LEU A 114 -54.30 31.46 -42.97
C LEU A 114 -55.05 32.00 -41.74
N GLN A 115 -56.09 31.29 -41.28
CA GLN A 115 -56.83 31.68 -40.08
C GLN A 115 -55.94 31.65 -38.80
N LYS A 116 -55.05 30.68 -38.68
CA LYS A 116 -54.10 30.63 -37.58
C LYS A 116 -53.22 31.91 -37.53
N VAL A 117 -52.72 32.40 -38.66
CA VAL A 117 -51.92 33.61 -38.73
C VAL A 117 -52.76 34.86 -38.46
N ILE A 118 -53.94 34.98 -39.01
CA ILE A 118 -54.83 36.13 -38.81
C ILE A 118 -55.26 36.26 -37.33
N ASN A 119 -55.57 35.14 -36.66
CA ASN A 119 -56.10 35.14 -35.31
C ASN A 119 -54.97 35.33 -34.26
N ASN A 120 -53.82 34.78 -34.53
CA ASN A 120 -52.67 34.84 -33.53
C ASN A 120 -51.74 36.05 -33.74
N GLY A 121 -51.92 36.78 -34.89
CA GLY A 121 -51.06 37.93 -35.23
C GLY A 121 -49.66 37.61 -35.65
N PHE A 122 -49.06 36.54 -35.12
CA PHE A 122 -47.74 36.02 -35.49
C PHE A 122 -47.71 34.52 -35.23
N VAL A 123 -47.13 33.75 -36.15
CA VAL A 123 -47.03 32.29 -36.05
C VAL A 123 -45.60 31.88 -36.33
N ARG A 124 -45.02 31.09 -35.39
CA ARG A 124 -43.80 30.31 -35.60
C ARG A 124 -44.21 28.84 -35.79
N ASP A 125 -43.70 28.20 -36.83
CA ASP A 125 -44.01 26.82 -37.12
C ASP A 125 -42.81 26.12 -37.77
N THR A 126 -42.73 24.79 -37.62
CA THR A 126 -41.75 23.96 -38.34
C THR A 126 -42.49 22.88 -39.06
N GLY A 127 -42.36 22.83 -40.36
CA GLY A 127 -43.04 21.82 -41.14
C GLY A 127 -43.22 22.19 -42.63
N VAL A 128 -44.20 21.60 -43.18
CA VAL A 128 -44.58 21.76 -44.60
C VAL A 128 -45.86 22.61 -44.70
N ILE A 129 -45.86 23.67 -45.52
CA ILE A 129 -47.04 24.39 -45.83
C ILE A 129 -47.62 23.80 -47.11
N ARG A 130 -48.79 23.11 -47.00
CA ARG A 130 -49.49 22.50 -48.15
C ARG A 130 -49.78 23.52 -49.21
N GLY A 131 -49.34 23.23 -50.44
CA GLY A 131 -49.50 24.10 -51.59
C GLY A 131 -48.43 25.14 -51.81
N LEU A 132 -47.39 25.17 -50.87
CA LEU A 132 -46.27 26.10 -50.99
C LEU A 132 -44.92 25.37 -51.05
N TYR A 133 -44.62 24.48 -50.05
CA TYR A 133 -43.39 23.74 -49.99
C TYR A 133 -43.63 22.27 -49.75
N GLU A 134 -42.79 21.40 -50.31
CA GLU A 134 -42.83 19.96 -50.11
C GLU A 134 -41.88 19.52 -49.00
N ASP A 135 -40.87 20.35 -48.71
CA ASP A 135 -39.85 20.11 -47.69
C ASP A 135 -40.21 20.77 -46.32
N SER A 136 -39.74 20.21 -45.26
CA SER A 136 -39.92 20.79 -43.92
C SER A 136 -39.00 22.00 -43.76
N ARG A 137 -39.61 23.13 -43.35
CA ARG A 137 -38.92 24.42 -43.19
C ARG A 137 -39.20 25.04 -41.82
N TYR A 138 -38.34 25.95 -41.40
CA TYR A 138 -38.65 26.91 -40.34
C TYR A 138 -39.48 28.02 -40.95
N ILE A 139 -40.60 28.31 -40.34
CA ILE A 139 -41.61 29.22 -40.91
C ILE A 139 -42.00 30.25 -39.87
N CYS A 140 -41.98 31.53 -40.28
CA CYS A 140 -42.57 32.62 -39.52
C CYS A 140 -43.58 33.33 -40.42
N SER A 141 -44.79 33.67 -39.90
CA SER A 141 -45.80 34.34 -40.61
C SER A 141 -46.45 35.45 -39.82
N ALA A 142 -46.76 36.55 -40.47
CA ALA A 142 -47.42 37.68 -39.87
C ALA A 142 -48.51 38.26 -40.80
N PRO A 143 -49.61 38.86 -40.29
CA PRO A 143 -50.61 39.53 -41.10
C PRO A 143 -50.06 40.86 -41.63
N ILE A 144 -50.53 41.27 -42.81
CA ILE A 144 -50.29 42.58 -43.37
C ILE A 144 -51.55 43.42 -43.11
N HIS A 145 -51.31 44.52 -42.38
CA HIS A 145 -52.38 45.43 -42.01
C HIS A 145 -52.43 46.62 -42.95
N SER A 146 -53.61 46.97 -43.43
CA SER A 146 -53.86 48.22 -44.13
C SER A 146 -53.72 49.43 -43.16
N GLY A 147 -53.60 50.64 -43.69
CA GLY A 147 -53.63 51.86 -42.92
C GLY A 147 -54.88 52.08 -42.04
N SER A 148 -55.96 51.33 -42.32
CA SER A 148 -57.19 51.26 -41.51
C SER A 148 -57.23 50.17 -40.47
N GLY A 149 -56.11 49.35 -40.30
CA GLY A 149 -56.05 48.25 -39.37
C GLY A 149 -56.65 46.95 -39.82
N VAL A 150 -57.21 46.87 -41.02
CA VAL A 150 -57.79 45.66 -41.58
C VAL A 150 -56.70 44.76 -42.15
N VAL A 151 -56.76 43.44 -41.90
CA VAL A 151 -55.83 42.48 -42.48
C VAL A 151 -56.13 42.30 -43.99
N VAL A 152 -55.16 42.65 -44.81
CA VAL A 152 -55.23 42.60 -46.27
C VAL A 152 -54.49 41.40 -46.88
N GLY A 153 -53.69 40.75 -46.12
CA GLY A 153 -52.94 39.60 -46.54
C GLY A 153 -52.03 39.05 -45.40
N ILE A 154 -51.18 38.10 -45.71
CA ILE A 154 -50.20 37.57 -44.84
C ILE A 154 -48.83 37.49 -45.54
N VAL A 155 -47.79 37.65 -44.78
CA VAL A 155 -46.40 37.35 -45.17
C VAL A 155 -45.97 36.02 -44.51
N ILE A 156 -45.40 35.18 -45.34
CA ILE A 156 -44.77 33.90 -44.90
C ILE A 156 -43.33 33.99 -45.28
N VAL A 157 -42.42 33.93 -44.21
CA VAL A 157 -40.99 33.85 -44.41
C VAL A 157 -40.53 32.49 -43.94
N SER A 158 -39.75 31.83 -44.77
CA SER A 158 -39.31 30.45 -44.48
C SER A 158 -37.83 30.26 -44.81
N GLN A 159 -37.22 29.31 -44.13
CA GLN A 159 -35.84 28.90 -44.39
C GLN A 159 -35.72 27.38 -44.29
N THR A 160 -34.92 26.78 -45.21
CA THR A 160 -34.58 25.36 -45.14
C THR A 160 -33.63 25.08 -43.99
N PRO A 161 -33.75 23.94 -43.30
CA PRO A 161 -32.82 23.57 -42.19
C PRO A 161 -31.44 23.13 -42.66
N ASP A 162 -31.14 23.16 -43.94
CA ASP A 162 -29.92 22.55 -44.49
C ASP A 162 -28.65 23.24 -44.07
N SER A 163 -28.62 24.56 -43.90
CA SER A 163 -27.47 25.30 -43.38
C SER A 163 -27.15 24.93 -41.91
N ASN A 164 -28.23 24.80 -41.11
CA ASN A 164 -28.07 24.41 -39.71
C ASN A 164 -27.61 22.95 -39.59
N LYS A 165 -28.14 22.04 -40.42
CA LYS A 165 -27.71 20.63 -40.50
C LYS A 165 -26.24 20.50 -40.91
N ALA A 166 -25.81 21.28 -41.93
CA ALA A 166 -24.43 21.27 -42.40
C ALA A 166 -23.44 21.76 -41.31
N LEU A 167 -23.80 22.83 -40.58
CA LEU A 167 -22.99 23.34 -39.47
C LEU A 167 -22.95 22.32 -38.32
N LEU A 168 -24.09 21.76 -37.91
CA LEU A 168 -24.18 20.74 -36.89
C LEU A 168 -23.36 19.51 -37.23
N GLY A 169 -23.39 19.07 -38.52
CA GLY A 169 -22.57 17.98 -39.01
C GLY A 169 -21.08 18.25 -38.84
N ARG A 170 -20.60 19.43 -39.30
CA ARG A 170 -19.17 19.81 -39.13
C ARG A 170 -18.72 19.86 -37.68
N LEU A 171 -19.55 20.43 -36.80
CA LEU A 171 -19.24 20.48 -35.37
C LEU A 171 -19.18 19.08 -34.75
N THR A 172 -20.08 18.19 -35.16
CA THR A 172 -20.09 16.78 -34.74
C THR A 172 -18.83 16.06 -35.22
N ASP A 173 -18.37 16.25 -36.45
CA ASP A 173 -17.14 15.64 -36.98
C ASP A 173 -15.90 16.12 -36.23
N ILE A 174 -15.79 17.43 -35.97
CA ILE A 174 -14.70 17.99 -35.17
C ILE A 174 -14.69 17.39 -33.76
N TYR A 175 -15.87 17.30 -33.12
CA TYR A 175 -16.01 16.70 -31.80
C TYR A 175 -15.57 15.24 -31.80
N LEU A 176 -15.94 14.44 -32.78
CA LEU A 176 -15.53 13.03 -32.90
C LEU A 176 -14.04 12.89 -33.09
N ILE A 177 -13.41 13.71 -33.91
CA ILE A 177 -11.95 13.71 -34.12
C ILE A 177 -11.21 14.03 -32.78
N LEU A 178 -11.66 15.09 -32.10
CA LEU A 178 -11.09 15.48 -30.82
C LEU A 178 -11.29 14.39 -29.73
N SER A 179 -12.45 13.75 -29.72
CA SER A 179 -12.76 12.66 -28.80
C SER A 179 -11.85 11.44 -29.03
N VAL A 180 -11.64 11.04 -30.27
CA VAL A 180 -10.71 9.95 -30.62
C VAL A 180 -9.29 10.30 -30.21
N LEU A 181 -8.84 11.53 -30.49
CA LEU A 181 -7.52 12.00 -30.09
C LEU A 181 -7.33 11.96 -28.57
N ALA A 182 -8.34 12.43 -27.81
CA ALA A 182 -8.32 12.40 -26.34
C ALA A 182 -8.20 10.97 -25.80
N VAL A 183 -8.94 10.01 -26.37
CA VAL A 183 -8.87 8.59 -25.99
C VAL A 183 -7.49 8.01 -26.27
N VAL A 184 -6.88 8.31 -27.43
CA VAL A 184 -5.53 7.84 -27.78
C VAL A 184 -4.49 8.40 -26.82
N ILE A 185 -4.55 9.69 -26.52
CA ILE A 185 -3.64 10.34 -25.57
C ILE A 185 -3.79 9.73 -24.18
N ALA A 186 -5.03 9.58 -23.70
CA ALA A 186 -5.29 8.97 -22.38
C ALA A 186 -4.77 7.52 -22.30
N ALA A 187 -4.95 6.73 -23.37
CA ALA A 187 -4.46 5.36 -23.45
C ALA A 187 -2.92 5.28 -23.39
N LEU A 188 -2.24 6.19 -24.09
CA LEU A 188 -0.78 6.28 -24.08
C LEU A 188 -0.23 6.64 -22.69
N PHE A 189 -0.77 7.69 -22.07
CA PHE A 189 -0.38 8.09 -20.72
C PHE A 189 -0.66 7.00 -19.69
N MET A 190 -1.83 6.36 -19.76
CA MET A 190 -2.18 5.26 -18.86
C MET A 190 -1.25 4.06 -19.04
N GLY A 191 -0.89 3.72 -20.27
CA GLY A 191 0.07 2.64 -20.56
C GLY A 191 1.45 2.90 -19.95
N LEU A 192 1.97 4.13 -20.08
CA LEU A 192 3.23 4.55 -19.47
C LEU A 192 3.16 4.53 -17.94
N TYR A 193 2.10 5.05 -17.37
CA TYR A 193 1.87 5.06 -15.92
C TYR A 193 1.83 3.64 -15.33
N VAL A 194 1.04 2.77 -15.95
CA VAL A 194 0.91 1.37 -15.51
C VAL A 194 2.26 0.62 -15.60
N LYS A 195 3.03 0.83 -16.67
CA LYS A 195 4.36 0.21 -16.82
C LYS A 195 5.31 0.69 -15.73
N ARG A 196 5.27 1.98 -15.39
CA ARG A 196 6.13 2.57 -14.35
C ARG A 196 5.77 2.06 -12.95
N GLN A 197 4.51 1.86 -12.63
CA GLN A 197 4.03 1.38 -11.32
C GLN A 197 4.25 -0.13 -11.13
N ASN A 198 4.06 -0.94 -12.17
CA ASN A 198 4.11 -2.40 -12.03
C ASN A 198 5.50 -3.00 -12.18
N GLY A 199 6.44 -2.26 -12.79
CA GLY A 199 7.83 -2.71 -12.91
C GLY A 199 8.45 -3.07 -11.56
N PRO A 200 8.48 -2.15 -10.60
CA PRO A 200 9.02 -2.37 -9.26
C PRO A 200 8.35 -3.54 -8.52
N LEU A 201 7.02 -3.63 -8.57
CA LEU A 201 6.28 -4.71 -7.90
C LEU A 201 6.62 -6.11 -8.47
N ARG A 202 6.89 -6.21 -9.78
CA ARG A 202 7.36 -7.47 -10.39
C ARG A 202 8.78 -7.82 -9.96
N GLU A 203 9.65 -6.82 -9.87
CA GLU A 203 11.02 -6.98 -9.36
C GLU A 203 10.99 -7.48 -7.91
N MET A 204 10.19 -6.86 -7.05
CA MET A 204 9.98 -7.30 -5.66
C MET A 204 9.46 -8.74 -5.58
N ALA A 205 8.45 -9.08 -6.40
CA ALA A 205 7.92 -10.44 -6.44
C ALA A 205 8.93 -11.48 -6.95
N SER A 206 9.87 -11.10 -7.83
CA SER A 206 10.96 -11.99 -8.28
C SER A 206 12.03 -12.15 -7.20
N THR A 207 12.41 -11.06 -6.53
CA THR A 207 13.36 -11.07 -5.41
C THR A 207 12.83 -11.89 -4.23
N ALA A 208 11.54 -11.71 -3.89
CA ALA A 208 10.89 -12.49 -2.84
C ALA A 208 10.86 -14.00 -3.17
N ARG A 209 10.69 -14.37 -4.44
CA ARG A 209 10.78 -15.77 -4.88
C ARG A 209 12.22 -16.31 -4.79
N ALA A 210 13.22 -15.55 -5.23
CA ALA A 210 14.62 -15.92 -5.10
C ALA A 210 14.98 -16.16 -3.63
N PHE A 211 14.60 -15.23 -2.75
CA PHE A 211 14.75 -15.36 -1.31
C PHE A 211 14.09 -16.63 -0.74
N GLY A 212 12.84 -16.91 -1.14
CA GLY A 212 12.11 -18.12 -0.73
C GLY A 212 12.69 -19.42 -1.27
N HIS A 213 13.51 -19.38 -2.33
CA HIS A 213 14.25 -20.54 -2.86
C HIS A 213 15.65 -20.69 -2.25
N GLY A 214 15.99 -19.87 -1.25
CA GLY A 214 17.23 -20.01 -0.50
C GLY A 214 18.33 -19.00 -0.83
N ASP A 215 18.08 -18.06 -1.74
CA ASP A 215 18.99 -16.92 -1.96
C ASP A 215 18.73 -15.86 -0.88
N LEU A 216 19.31 -16.08 0.29
CA LEU A 216 19.14 -15.20 1.44
C LEU A 216 19.82 -13.82 1.29
N ASP A 217 20.64 -13.64 0.26
CA ASP A 217 21.30 -12.37 -0.06
C ASP A 217 20.46 -11.50 -1.00
N ALA A 218 19.40 -12.07 -1.60
CA ALA A 218 18.52 -11.34 -2.50
C ALA A 218 17.89 -10.13 -1.80
N ARG A 219 18.06 -8.95 -2.40
CA ARG A 219 17.50 -7.68 -1.91
C ARG A 219 16.85 -6.91 -3.06
N VAL A 220 15.85 -6.12 -2.73
CA VAL A 220 15.24 -5.17 -3.67
C VAL A 220 16.10 -3.93 -3.74
N GLU A 221 16.51 -3.56 -4.96
CA GLU A 221 17.24 -2.32 -5.21
C GLU A 221 16.28 -1.13 -5.13
N ILE A 222 16.55 -0.18 -4.23
CA ILE A 222 15.73 1.02 -4.07
C ILE A 222 16.20 2.07 -5.08
N ARG A 223 15.30 2.44 -5.99
CA ARG A 223 15.59 3.42 -7.05
C ARG A 223 14.87 4.74 -6.78
N LYS A 224 15.52 5.87 -7.11
CA LYS A 224 14.98 7.24 -6.91
C LYS A 224 13.65 7.54 -7.61
N ASN A 225 13.22 6.69 -8.54
CA ASN A 225 11.99 6.87 -9.31
C ASN A 225 10.80 6.05 -8.78
N TYR A 226 10.94 5.41 -7.62
CA TYR A 226 9.83 4.70 -6.99
C TYR A 226 8.84 5.69 -6.37
N SER A 227 7.57 5.32 -6.28
CA SER A 227 6.63 6.04 -5.43
C SER A 227 6.94 5.77 -3.96
N ALA A 228 6.50 6.67 -3.07
CA ALA A 228 6.77 6.55 -1.63
C ALA A 228 6.29 5.21 -1.06
N GLU A 229 5.13 4.73 -1.52
CA GLU A 229 4.55 3.46 -1.06
C GLU A 229 5.37 2.25 -1.52
N VAL A 230 5.93 2.30 -2.74
CA VAL A 230 6.78 1.24 -3.27
C VAL A 230 8.15 1.23 -2.57
N GLU A 231 8.69 2.41 -2.26
CA GLU A 231 9.94 2.56 -1.50
C GLU A 231 9.78 2.01 -0.08
N GLU A 232 8.71 2.38 0.62
CA GLU A 232 8.38 1.87 1.96
C GLU A 232 8.25 0.35 1.96
N LEU A 233 7.56 -0.21 0.96
CA LEU A 233 7.40 -1.66 0.82
C LEU A 233 8.74 -2.36 0.55
N ALA A 234 9.63 -1.76 -0.27
CA ALA A 234 10.96 -2.29 -0.55
C ALA A 234 11.84 -2.30 0.71
N LEU A 235 11.79 -1.20 1.49
CA LEU A 235 12.49 -1.10 2.78
C LEU A 235 11.98 -2.15 3.78
N ALA A 236 10.67 -2.29 3.93
CA ALA A 236 10.06 -3.28 4.80
C ALA A 236 10.47 -4.72 4.41
N PHE A 237 10.44 -5.03 3.10
CA PHE A 237 10.91 -6.31 2.59
C PHE A 237 12.39 -6.56 2.91
N ASN A 238 13.27 -5.58 2.64
CA ASN A 238 14.70 -5.72 2.91
C ASN A 238 15.00 -5.90 4.40
N ASN A 239 14.28 -5.20 5.28
CA ASN A 239 14.41 -5.36 6.74
C ASN A 239 13.97 -6.77 7.17
N MET A 240 12.84 -7.26 6.67
CA MET A 240 12.38 -8.63 6.92
C MET A 240 13.39 -9.66 6.41
N ALA A 241 13.90 -9.50 5.18
CA ALA A 241 14.89 -10.39 4.59
C ALA A 241 16.18 -10.43 5.43
N SER A 242 16.64 -9.28 5.92
CA SER A 242 17.82 -9.20 6.80
C SER A 242 17.61 -9.90 8.14
N SER A 243 16.44 -9.76 8.73
CA SER A 243 16.07 -10.44 9.98
C SER A 243 16.00 -11.95 9.81
N LEU A 244 15.38 -12.42 8.72
CA LEU A 244 15.31 -13.86 8.41
C LEU A 244 16.69 -14.45 8.10
N GLN A 245 17.50 -13.75 7.31
CA GLN A 245 18.87 -14.14 7.00
C GLN A 245 19.68 -14.32 8.28
N LYS A 246 19.66 -13.32 9.19
CA LYS A 246 20.33 -13.40 10.47
C LYS A 246 19.85 -14.59 11.29
N SER A 247 18.56 -14.84 11.35
CA SER A 247 17.98 -15.98 12.07
C SER A 247 18.44 -17.32 11.49
N GLU A 248 18.48 -17.45 10.15
CA GLU A 248 18.92 -18.68 9.49
C GLU A 248 20.43 -18.93 9.69
N TYR A 249 21.28 -17.90 9.60
CA TYR A 249 22.70 -18.03 9.92
C TYR A 249 22.92 -18.46 11.36
N GLN A 250 22.22 -17.87 12.31
CA GLN A 250 22.28 -18.27 13.72
C GLN A 250 21.83 -19.73 13.94
N ARG A 251 20.81 -20.18 13.19
CA ARG A 251 20.35 -21.56 13.22
C ARG A 251 21.40 -22.53 12.68
N GLN A 252 22.02 -22.19 11.54
CA GLN A 252 23.06 -23.01 10.93
C GLN A 252 24.31 -23.11 11.81
N GLU A 253 24.74 -21.97 12.35
CA GLU A 253 25.87 -21.93 13.31
C GLU A 253 25.59 -22.77 14.55
N PHE A 254 24.35 -22.69 15.08
CA PHE A 254 23.95 -23.53 16.22
C PHE A 254 24.06 -25.02 15.88
N VAL A 255 23.52 -25.46 14.74
CA VAL A 255 23.58 -26.87 14.32
C VAL A 255 25.03 -27.33 14.12
N ALA A 256 25.87 -26.50 13.51
CA ALA A 256 27.28 -26.79 13.30
C ALA A 256 28.02 -26.95 14.62
N ASN A 257 27.83 -26.00 15.56
CA ASN A 257 28.48 -26.02 16.88
C ASN A 257 28.03 -27.24 17.73
N VAL A 258 26.72 -27.52 17.71
CA VAL A 258 26.16 -28.74 18.37
C VAL A 258 26.82 -30.00 17.82
N SER A 259 26.91 -30.13 16.51
CA SER A 259 27.49 -31.31 15.85
C SER A 259 28.96 -31.48 16.25
N HIS A 260 29.72 -30.39 16.29
CA HIS A 260 31.11 -30.40 16.67
C HIS A 260 31.30 -30.79 18.13
N GLU A 261 30.52 -30.18 19.05
CA GLU A 261 30.60 -30.40 20.48
C GLU A 261 30.07 -31.80 20.91
N LEU A 262 29.23 -32.47 20.09
CA LEU A 262 28.83 -33.85 20.25
C LEU A 262 29.88 -34.82 19.71
N LYS A 263 30.49 -34.53 18.56
CA LYS A 263 31.43 -35.43 17.88
C LYS A 263 32.68 -35.72 18.75
N THR A 264 33.22 -34.69 19.40
CA THR A 264 34.44 -34.79 20.19
C THR A 264 34.33 -35.83 21.33
N PRO A 265 33.37 -35.74 22.28
CA PRO A 265 33.19 -36.72 23.33
C PRO A 265 32.87 -38.14 22.80
N MET A 266 32.03 -38.23 21.73
CA MET A 266 31.72 -39.54 21.13
C MET A 266 32.97 -40.23 20.58
N THR A 267 33.85 -39.45 19.90
CA THR A 267 35.12 -40.02 19.39
C THR A 267 36.01 -40.44 20.53
N THR A 268 36.07 -39.70 21.61
CA THR A 268 36.89 -40.04 22.81
C THR A 268 36.36 -41.31 23.51
N ILE A 269 35.03 -41.38 23.71
CA ILE A 269 34.37 -42.56 24.30
C ILE A 269 34.61 -43.80 23.42
N GLY A 270 34.37 -43.70 22.10
CA GLY A 270 34.57 -44.80 21.16
C GLY A 270 36.02 -45.27 21.14
N GLY A 271 36.97 -44.31 20.99
CA GLY A 271 38.38 -44.65 20.94
C GLY A 271 38.94 -45.32 22.22
N TYR A 272 38.46 -44.94 23.41
CA TYR A 272 38.88 -45.59 24.65
C TYR A 272 38.20 -46.98 24.82
N ILE A 273 36.93 -47.10 24.43
CA ILE A 273 36.26 -48.43 24.46
C ILE A 273 36.92 -49.36 23.47
N ASP A 274 37.16 -48.98 22.24
CA ASP A 274 37.83 -49.78 21.21
C ASP A 274 39.23 -50.16 21.66
N GLY A 275 40.02 -49.22 22.19
CA GLY A 275 41.38 -49.48 22.70
C GLY A 275 41.43 -50.42 23.91
N ILE A 276 40.36 -50.48 24.72
CA ILE A 276 40.23 -51.48 25.79
C ILE A 276 39.87 -52.85 25.20
N LEU A 277 38.96 -52.89 24.21
CA LEU A 277 38.49 -54.14 23.61
C LEU A 277 39.53 -54.82 22.73
N ASP A 278 40.35 -54.10 22.00
CA ASP A 278 41.40 -54.59 21.14
C ASP A 278 42.74 -54.86 21.86
N GLY A 279 42.82 -54.50 23.17
CA GLY A 279 44.03 -54.72 24.00
C GLY A 279 45.12 -53.66 23.82
N THR A 280 44.88 -52.61 23.02
CA THR A 280 45.82 -51.46 22.89
C THR A 280 46.00 -50.73 24.22
N ILE A 281 44.97 -50.71 25.05
CA ILE A 281 45.02 -50.19 26.44
C ILE A 281 45.26 -51.39 27.37
N PRO A 282 46.38 -51.39 28.12
CA PRO A 282 46.68 -52.44 29.08
C PRO A 282 45.60 -52.56 30.16
N GLU A 283 45.33 -53.78 30.63
CA GLU A 283 44.30 -54.11 31.63
C GLU A 283 44.48 -53.29 32.94
N GLU A 284 45.69 -53.05 33.34
CA GLU A 284 46.03 -52.22 34.52
C GLU A 284 45.51 -50.76 34.41
N LYS A 285 45.45 -50.25 33.21
CA LYS A 285 44.97 -48.88 32.92
C LYS A 285 43.50 -48.83 32.53
N SER A 286 42.86 -49.93 32.25
CA SER A 286 41.48 -50.01 31.80
C SER A 286 40.51 -49.28 32.75
N ARG A 287 40.67 -49.44 34.06
CA ARG A 287 39.84 -48.75 35.05
C ARG A 287 39.97 -47.22 34.99
N HIS A 288 41.13 -46.70 34.67
CA HIS A 288 41.34 -45.27 34.50
C HIS A 288 40.56 -44.73 33.26
N TYR A 289 40.72 -45.41 32.12
CA TYR A 289 40.04 -44.97 30.89
C TYR A 289 38.51 -45.20 30.95
N MET A 290 38.05 -46.25 31.66
CA MET A 290 36.60 -46.39 31.94
C MET A 290 36.03 -45.27 32.78
N ARG A 291 36.81 -44.67 33.73
CA ARG A 291 36.40 -43.46 34.41
C ARG A 291 36.29 -42.26 33.47
N VAL A 292 37.25 -42.08 32.56
CA VAL A 292 37.23 -41.02 31.54
C VAL A 292 35.99 -41.18 30.66
N VAL A 293 35.66 -42.41 30.20
CA VAL A 293 34.45 -42.72 29.45
C VAL A 293 33.19 -42.36 30.23
N SER A 294 33.14 -42.71 31.54
CA SER A 294 32.01 -42.41 32.40
C SER A 294 31.82 -40.88 32.57
N ASP A 295 32.91 -40.14 32.79
CA ASP A 295 32.86 -38.69 32.96
C ASP A 295 32.47 -37.98 31.66
N GLU A 296 32.98 -38.45 30.51
CA GLU A 296 32.60 -37.91 29.20
C GLU A 296 31.12 -38.18 28.85
N THR A 297 30.61 -39.38 29.26
CA THR A 297 29.18 -39.71 29.10
C THR A 297 28.29 -38.81 29.96
N LYS A 298 28.66 -38.54 31.21
CA LYS A 298 27.95 -37.60 32.08
C LYS A 298 27.99 -36.16 31.53
N ARG A 299 29.14 -35.80 30.98
CA ARG A 299 29.31 -34.51 30.30
C ARG A 299 28.38 -34.38 29.10
N LEU A 300 28.37 -35.39 28.23
CA LEU A 300 27.46 -35.43 27.06
C LEU A 300 25.98 -35.33 27.46
N SER A 301 25.57 -36.06 28.51
CA SER A 301 24.22 -36.00 29.07
C SER A 301 23.84 -34.59 29.55
N ARG A 302 24.76 -33.86 30.20
CA ARG A 302 24.55 -32.45 30.60
C ARG A 302 24.37 -31.53 29.38
N LEU A 303 25.19 -31.72 28.32
CA LEU A 303 25.06 -30.95 27.07
C LEU A 303 23.69 -31.13 26.43
N VAL A 304 23.26 -32.38 26.28
CA VAL A 304 21.94 -32.70 25.68
C VAL A 304 20.82 -32.07 26.52
N ARG A 305 20.87 -32.16 27.85
CA ARG A 305 19.88 -31.54 28.74
C ARG A 305 19.83 -30.03 28.55
N SER A 306 20.99 -29.35 28.53
CA SER A 306 21.06 -27.91 28.29
C SER A 306 20.44 -27.49 26.93
N MET A 307 20.60 -28.32 25.90
CA MET A 307 19.97 -28.06 24.58
C MET A 307 18.47 -28.21 24.62
N LEU A 308 17.97 -29.22 25.36
CA LEU A 308 16.51 -29.41 25.53
C LEU A 308 15.91 -28.22 26.32
N ASP A 309 16.57 -27.78 27.38
CA ASP A 309 16.13 -26.62 28.17
C ASP A 309 16.05 -25.36 27.29
N ILE A 310 17.11 -25.09 26.50
CA ILE A 310 17.12 -23.97 25.54
C ILE A 310 15.96 -24.08 24.54
N SER A 311 15.75 -25.27 23.95
CA SER A 311 14.68 -25.51 22.98
C SER A 311 13.29 -25.31 23.57
N GLN A 312 13.11 -25.69 24.83
CA GLN A 312 11.85 -25.49 25.55
C GLN A 312 11.60 -24.01 25.85
N LEU A 313 12.59 -23.29 26.40
CA LEU A 313 12.51 -21.87 26.69
C LEU A 313 12.23 -21.01 25.43
N GLN A 314 12.77 -21.42 24.28
CA GLN A 314 12.53 -20.70 23.02
C GLN A 314 11.15 -20.89 22.42
N ARG A 315 10.46 -22.00 22.74
CA ARG A 315 9.06 -22.23 22.29
C ARG A 315 8.06 -21.44 23.15
N GLU A 316 8.36 -21.26 24.41
CA GLU A 316 7.52 -20.51 25.33
C GLU A 316 7.78 -19.01 25.13
N GLN A 317 6.78 -18.24 24.67
CA GLN A 317 6.89 -16.77 24.55
C GLN A 317 6.78 -16.10 25.93
N GLY A 318 7.75 -16.35 26.81
CA GLY A 318 7.74 -15.95 28.21
C GLY A 318 7.33 -17.08 29.16
N ILE A 319 7.46 -16.86 30.46
CA ILE A 319 7.09 -17.82 31.49
C ILE A 319 5.58 -17.68 31.78
N PRO A 320 4.77 -18.73 31.59
CA PRO A 320 3.34 -18.69 31.94
C PRO A 320 3.12 -18.33 33.41
N GLU A 321 2.14 -17.51 33.71
CA GLU A 321 1.82 -17.07 35.08
C GLU A 321 1.59 -18.25 36.04
N GLU A 322 1.03 -19.34 35.54
CA GLU A 322 0.76 -20.57 36.30
C GLU A 322 2.04 -21.27 36.81
N LYS A 323 3.17 -21.01 36.15
CA LYS A 323 4.49 -21.55 36.53
C LYS A 323 5.26 -20.62 37.45
N LYS A 324 4.76 -19.42 37.75
CA LYS A 324 5.38 -18.47 38.66
C LYS A 324 4.87 -18.68 40.05
N VAL A 325 5.78 -18.76 41.00
CA VAL A 325 5.50 -18.91 42.43
C VAL A 325 6.20 -17.79 43.21
N ARG A 326 5.64 -17.40 44.34
CA ARG A 326 6.30 -16.49 45.28
C ARG A 326 7.31 -17.27 46.12
N PHE A 327 8.54 -16.88 46.10
CA PHE A 327 9.60 -17.48 46.91
C PHE A 327 10.65 -16.45 47.33
N ASP A 328 11.45 -16.82 48.35
CA ASP A 328 12.52 -16.02 48.88
C ASP A 328 13.80 -16.21 48.03
N LEU A 329 14.31 -15.11 47.50
CA LEU A 329 15.54 -15.09 46.68
C LEU A 329 16.80 -15.39 47.53
N GLU A 330 16.81 -14.99 48.79
CA GLU A 330 17.95 -15.23 49.69
C GLU A 330 18.07 -16.71 50.01
N GLU A 331 16.96 -17.36 50.36
CA GLU A 331 16.92 -18.80 50.60
C GLU A 331 17.36 -19.57 49.32
N CYS A 332 16.80 -19.20 48.17
CA CYS A 332 17.19 -19.82 46.90
C CYS A 332 18.69 -19.68 46.61
N ALA A 333 19.22 -18.49 46.76
CA ALA A 333 20.66 -18.21 46.52
C ALA A 333 21.58 -18.91 47.53
N GLY A 334 21.17 -18.94 48.78
CA GLY A 334 21.87 -19.64 49.84
C GLY A 334 21.95 -21.15 49.62
N GLN A 335 20.82 -21.77 49.23
CA GLN A 335 20.77 -23.19 48.88
C GLN A 335 21.70 -23.54 47.70
N VAL A 336 21.76 -22.70 46.68
CA VAL A 336 22.67 -22.89 45.57
C VAL A 336 24.13 -22.78 46.05
N LEU A 337 24.47 -21.77 46.83
CA LEU A 337 25.86 -21.55 47.31
C LEU A 337 26.36 -22.77 48.11
N ILE A 338 25.52 -23.36 48.97
CA ILE A 338 25.83 -24.57 49.73
C ILE A 338 26.22 -25.74 48.81
N THR A 339 25.58 -25.89 47.64
CA THR A 339 25.92 -26.97 46.69
C THR A 339 27.35 -26.87 46.16
N PHE A 340 27.98 -25.70 46.26
CA PHE A 340 29.38 -25.45 45.83
C PHE A 340 30.40 -25.51 46.95
N GLU A 341 30.04 -25.80 48.21
CA GLU A 341 30.91 -25.81 49.40
C GLU A 341 32.20 -26.59 49.16
N GLN A 342 32.11 -27.81 48.63
CA GLN A 342 33.29 -28.65 48.35
C GLN A 342 34.26 -28.01 47.34
N LYS A 343 33.70 -27.38 46.25
CA LYS A 343 34.53 -26.73 45.23
C LYS A 343 35.16 -25.43 45.76
N ILE A 344 34.41 -24.69 46.57
CA ILE A 344 34.85 -23.45 47.25
C ILE A 344 36.02 -23.77 48.19
N THR A 345 35.82 -24.77 49.04
CA THR A 345 36.87 -25.23 50.00
C THR A 345 38.12 -25.77 49.28
N ALA A 346 37.91 -26.58 48.20
CA ALA A 346 39.02 -27.11 47.41
C ALA A 346 39.88 -26.05 46.72
N LYS A 347 39.29 -24.88 46.40
CA LYS A 347 39.99 -23.74 45.82
C LYS A 347 40.35 -22.65 46.84
N GLU A 348 40.05 -22.87 48.12
CA GLU A 348 40.33 -21.92 49.23
C GLU A 348 39.71 -20.52 48.92
N LEU A 349 38.51 -20.48 48.33
CA LEU A 349 37.90 -19.22 47.95
C LEU A 349 37.35 -18.48 49.18
N GLN A 350 37.50 -17.15 49.18
CA GLN A 350 36.85 -16.26 50.15
C GLN A 350 35.45 -15.95 49.67
N VAL A 351 34.43 -16.27 50.50
CA VAL A 351 33.04 -16.03 50.13
C VAL A 351 32.55 -14.77 50.82
N GLU A 352 32.11 -13.80 50.00
CA GLU A 352 31.47 -12.57 50.46
C GLU A 352 29.98 -12.64 50.12
N VAL A 353 29.10 -12.52 51.13
CA VAL A 353 27.64 -12.53 50.97
C VAL A 353 27.07 -11.23 51.51
N GLU A 354 26.41 -10.45 50.65
CA GLU A 354 25.74 -9.22 51.03
C GLU A 354 24.24 -9.39 50.73
N MET A 355 23.41 -9.48 51.74
CA MET A 355 21.96 -9.64 51.68
C MET A 355 21.26 -8.66 52.61
N PRO A 356 20.04 -8.22 52.34
CA PRO A 356 19.21 -7.46 53.28
C PRO A 356 18.99 -8.22 54.61
N GLU A 357 18.54 -7.54 55.65
CA GLU A 357 18.20 -8.17 56.92
C GLU A 357 16.82 -8.85 56.96
N HIS A 358 16.06 -8.72 55.90
CA HIS A 358 14.69 -9.27 55.74
C HIS A 358 14.57 -10.05 54.42
N PRO A 359 13.72 -11.07 54.36
CA PRO A 359 13.52 -11.89 53.18
C PRO A 359 13.12 -11.07 51.95
N VAL A 360 13.73 -11.33 50.77
CA VAL A 360 13.46 -10.67 49.50
C VAL A 360 12.59 -11.59 48.63
N TYR A 361 11.33 -11.27 48.50
CA TYR A 361 10.37 -12.08 47.74
C TYR A 361 10.28 -11.66 46.27
N THR A 362 10.18 -12.68 45.40
CA THR A 362 9.92 -12.49 43.97
C THR A 362 8.82 -13.41 43.49
N LEU A 363 8.19 -13.07 42.32
CA LEU A 363 7.25 -13.94 41.62
C LEU A 363 7.89 -14.43 40.33
N ALA A 364 8.35 -15.64 40.31
CA ALA A 364 9.07 -16.22 39.18
C ALA A 364 8.95 -17.76 39.17
N ASN A 365 9.50 -18.40 38.13
CA ASN A 365 9.69 -19.84 38.18
C ASN A 365 10.95 -20.16 39.02
N GLN A 366 10.73 -20.74 40.17
CA GLN A 366 11.82 -21.01 41.18
C GLN A 366 12.92 -21.89 40.61
N ASP A 367 12.56 -22.94 39.83
CA ASP A 367 13.54 -23.87 39.24
C ASP A 367 14.44 -23.14 38.25
N TYR A 368 13.86 -22.28 37.41
CA TYR A 368 14.61 -21.48 36.45
C TYR A 368 15.52 -20.45 37.12
N ILE A 369 15.07 -19.77 38.16
CA ILE A 369 15.91 -18.81 38.90
C ILE A 369 17.04 -19.53 39.66
N THR A 370 16.74 -20.69 40.26
CA THR A 370 17.76 -21.56 40.83
C THR A 370 18.82 -21.92 39.80
N GLN A 371 18.46 -22.27 38.57
CA GLN A 371 19.34 -22.58 37.46
C GLN A 371 20.17 -21.34 37.03
N VAL A 372 19.59 -20.13 37.04
CA VAL A 372 20.32 -18.88 36.78
C VAL A 372 21.44 -18.69 37.80
N ILE A 373 21.11 -18.75 39.10
CA ILE A 373 22.06 -18.54 40.17
C ILE A 373 23.12 -19.64 40.11
N TYR A 374 22.72 -20.90 39.91
CA TYR A 374 23.67 -22.02 39.78
C TYR A 374 24.68 -21.79 38.65
N ASN A 375 24.25 -21.41 37.47
CA ASN A 375 25.14 -21.17 36.32
C ASN A 375 26.09 -19.99 36.55
N LEU A 376 25.62 -18.93 37.22
CA LEU A 376 26.46 -17.78 37.56
C LEU A 376 27.50 -18.15 38.63
N VAL A 377 27.11 -18.89 39.68
CA VAL A 377 28.02 -19.36 40.74
C VAL A 377 29.02 -20.40 40.20
N ASP A 378 28.59 -21.35 39.33
CA ASP A 378 29.52 -22.31 38.70
C ASP A 378 30.56 -21.59 37.83
N ASN A 379 30.16 -20.57 37.08
CA ASN A 379 31.10 -19.73 36.34
C ASN A 379 32.07 -18.99 37.27
N ALA A 380 31.55 -18.36 38.32
CA ALA A 380 32.39 -17.62 39.29
C ALA A 380 33.39 -18.53 39.97
N VAL A 381 32.97 -19.68 40.47
CA VAL A 381 33.87 -20.69 41.09
C VAL A 381 34.91 -21.21 40.10
N LYS A 382 34.52 -21.41 38.84
CA LYS A 382 35.40 -21.93 37.78
C LYS A 382 36.51 -20.95 37.42
N PHE A 383 36.18 -19.68 37.24
CA PHE A 383 37.13 -18.65 36.78
C PHE A 383 37.84 -17.89 37.90
N CYS A 384 37.38 -18.03 39.15
CA CYS A 384 38.06 -17.51 40.30
C CYS A 384 39.42 -18.23 40.52
N PRO A 385 40.53 -17.52 40.71
CA PRO A 385 41.81 -18.14 41.08
C PRO A 385 41.74 -18.73 42.50
N THR A 386 42.63 -19.68 42.81
CA THR A 386 42.76 -20.21 44.17
C THR A 386 43.07 -19.10 45.16
N GLY A 387 42.34 -19.05 46.27
CA GLY A 387 42.43 -17.99 47.26
C GLY A 387 41.77 -16.66 46.92
N GLY A 388 41.09 -16.59 45.73
CA GLY A 388 40.36 -15.41 45.29
C GLY A 388 38.98 -15.28 45.93
N THR A 389 38.30 -14.16 45.66
CA THR A 389 37.01 -13.82 46.23
C THR A 389 35.88 -14.23 45.32
N LEU A 390 34.85 -14.93 45.84
CA LEU A 390 33.55 -15.22 45.25
C LEU A 390 32.48 -14.43 46.00
N GLY A 391 31.75 -13.55 45.31
CA GLY A 391 30.71 -12.76 45.99
C GLY A 391 29.30 -13.03 45.43
N LEU A 392 28.36 -13.00 46.34
CA LEU A 392 26.92 -13.03 46.06
C LEU A 392 26.28 -11.84 46.76
N ARG A 393 25.56 -11.00 45.99
CA ARG A 393 24.92 -9.79 46.50
C ARG A 393 23.47 -9.70 46.06
N ILE A 394 22.57 -9.44 46.99
CA ILE A 394 21.16 -9.11 46.69
C ILE A 394 20.90 -7.70 47.21
N ARG A 395 20.33 -6.86 46.35
CA ARG A 395 19.94 -5.48 46.67
C ARG A 395 18.52 -5.21 46.22
N GLU A 396 17.79 -4.49 47.02
CA GLU A 396 16.46 -4.02 46.67
C GLU A 396 16.52 -2.65 45.99
N GLY A 397 15.72 -2.48 44.93
CA GLY A 397 15.41 -1.21 44.32
C GLY A 397 13.99 -0.80 44.62
N HIS A 398 13.41 0.05 43.81
CA HIS A 398 12.04 0.55 44.03
C HIS A 398 10.97 -0.53 43.71
N ASP A 399 11.11 -1.25 42.60
CA ASP A 399 10.17 -2.24 42.06
C ASP A 399 10.87 -3.56 41.66
N LYS A 400 12.18 -3.63 41.82
CA LYS A 400 13.02 -4.75 41.39
C LYS A 400 14.07 -5.08 42.43
N SER A 401 14.40 -6.36 42.53
CA SER A 401 15.61 -6.85 43.22
C SER A 401 16.73 -7.03 42.20
N TYR A 402 17.96 -6.76 42.62
CA TYR A 402 19.20 -6.92 41.86
C TYR A 402 20.04 -8.02 42.50
N ILE A 403 20.27 -9.07 41.72
CA ILE A 403 21.07 -10.22 42.18
C ILE A 403 22.38 -10.22 41.42
N SER A 404 23.50 -10.03 42.11
CA SER A 404 24.84 -9.98 41.56
C SER A 404 25.67 -11.16 42.03
N VAL A 405 26.37 -11.82 41.10
CA VAL A 405 27.41 -12.80 41.38
C VAL A 405 28.70 -12.26 40.80
N TYR A 406 29.73 -12.13 41.63
CA TYR A 406 31.04 -11.63 41.21
C TYR A 406 32.19 -12.53 41.67
N ASN A 407 33.26 -12.48 40.90
CA ASN A 407 34.49 -13.19 41.26
C ASN A 407 35.72 -12.39 40.85
N ASP A 408 36.80 -12.61 41.59
CA ASP A 408 38.13 -12.21 41.18
C ASP A 408 38.60 -13.10 40.03
N GLY A 409 39.38 -12.54 39.10
CA GLY A 409 39.87 -13.27 37.94
C GLY A 409 40.41 -12.38 36.83
N GLN A 410 40.64 -12.97 35.68
CA GLN A 410 41.06 -12.22 34.50
C GLN A 410 39.97 -11.27 34.03
N THR A 411 40.33 -10.00 33.81
CA THR A 411 39.38 -8.99 33.24
C THR A 411 39.00 -9.38 31.84
N ILE A 412 37.69 -9.37 31.55
CA ILE A 412 37.13 -9.62 30.22
C ILE A 412 37.34 -8.36 29.36
N PRO A 413 37.93 -8.47 28.15
CA PRO A 413 38.07 -7.34 27.24
C PRO A 413 36.70 -6.71 26.91
N ALA A 414 36.67 -5.37 26.76
CA ALA A 414 35.43 -4.64 26.51
C ALA A 414 34.70 -5.09 25.24
N GLU A 415 35.44 -5.52 24.22
CA GLU A 415 34.93 -6.06 22.96
C GLU A 415 34.24 -7.42 23.12
N GLU A 416 34.61 -8.21 24.14
CA GLU A 416 34.07 -9.53 24.43
C GLU A 416 32.80 -9.46 25.33
N LEU A 417 32.63 -8.41 26.13
CA LEU A 417 31.50 -8.28 27.06
C LEU A 417 30.13 -8.43 26.44
N PRO A 418 29.82 -7.87 25.23
CA PRO A 418 28.54 -8.09 24.58
C PRO A 418 28.31 -9.54 24.15
N LEU A 419 29.40 -10.28 23.90
CA LEU A 419 29.37 -11.63 23.31
C LEU A 419 29.33 -12.74 24.35
N VAL A 420 29.62 -12.48 25.65
CA VAL A 420 29.66 -13.52 26.71
C VAL A 420 28.35 -14.26 26.89
N PHE A 421 27.22 -13.65 26.48
CA PHE A 421 25.90 -14.26 26.51
C PHE A 421 25.52 -14.98 25.22
N ASP A 422 26.38 -15.00 24.18
CA ASP A 422 26.12 -15.70 22.95
C ASP A 422 26.34 -17.21 23.10
N ARG A 423 25.64 -17.99 22.24
CA ARG A 423 25.73 -19.46 22.29
C ARG A 423 27.11 -19.91 21.91
N PHE A 424 27.66 -20.87 22.66
CA PHE A 424 29.00 -21.48 22.45
C PHE A 424 30.15 -20.49 22.46
N HIS A 425 29.93 -19.27 22.93
CA HIS A 425 31.00 -18.26 23.04
C HIS A 425 31.96 -18.61 24.16
N LYS A 426 33.26 -18.51 23.86
CA LYS A 426 34.37 -18.74 24.80
C LYS A 426 35.47 -17.73 24.49
N ILE A 427 35.86 -16.94 25.46
CA ILE A 427 36.89 -15.88 25.33
C ILE A 427 38.25 -16.45 24.91
N ASP A 428 38.64 -17.61 25.40
CA ASP A 428 39.92 -18.28 25.08
C ASP A 428 39.68 -19.69 24.51
N LYS A 429 39.77 -19.83 23.18
CA LYS A 429 39.70 -21.14 22.47
C LYS A 429 40.96 -21.99 22.71
N SER A 430 42.11 -21.38 23.02
CA SER A 430 43.42 -22.04 23.06
C SER A 430 43.93 -22.38 24.46
N ARG A 431 43.44 -21.73 25.53
CA ARG A 431 43.92 -21.88 26.91
C ARG A 431 42.98 -22.64 27.84
N SER A 432 41.89 -23.20 27.34
CA SER A 432 40.97 -23.94 28.22
C SER A 432 41.55 -25.30 28.61
N GLN A 433 42.51 -25.31 29.56
CA GLN A 433 42.83 -26.51 30.37
C GLN A 433 41.59 -27.00 31.14
N ASN A 434 40.53 -26.18 31.27
CA ASN A 434 39.23 -26.57 31.80
C ASN A 434 38.27 -26.95 30.65
N ARG A 435 38.24 -28.26 30.35
CA ARG A 435 37.34 -28.91 29.36
C ARG A 435 35.86 -28.82 29.73
N ASP A 436 35.45 -28.21 30.84
CA ASP A 436 34.12 -28.38 31.45
C ASP A 436 33.06 -27.33 31.06
N GLY A 437 33.26 -26.47 30.08
CA GLY A 437 32.24 -25.51 29.67
C GLY A 437 31.92 -25.54 28.17
N TRP A 438 30.64 -25.64 27.84
CA TRP A 438 30.13 -25.62 26.45
C TRP A 438 29.88 -24.21 25.91
N GLY A 439 29.97 -23.16 26.74
CA GLY A 439 29.56 -21.80 26.35
C GLY A 439 28.04 -21.62 26.27
N LEU A 440 27.28 -22.51 26.93
CA LEU A 440 25.82 -22.45 26.95
C LEU A 440 25.28 -21.88 28.27
N GLY A 441 26.06 -21.92 29.37
CA GLY A 441 25.55 -21.53 30.70
C GLY A 441 25.06 -20.08 30.76
N LEU A 442 25.86 -19.12 30.29
CA LEU A 442 25.47 -17.70 30.28
C LEU A 442 24.36 -17.40 29.27
N TYR A 443 24.30 -18.12 28.13
CA TYR A 443 23.19 -18.02 27.23
C TYR A 443 21.86 -18.50 27.85
N ILE A 444 21.89 -19.60 28.62
CA ILE A 444 20.73 -20.09 29.39
C ILE A 444 20.30 -19.03 30.40
N VAL A 445 21.25 -18.46 31.16
CA VAL A 445 20.96 -17.39 32.11
C VAL A 445 20.25 -16.23 31.44
N LYS A 446 20.79 -15.69 30.33
CA LYS A 446 20.15 -14.60 29.58
C LYS A 446 18.76 -14.99 29.07
N THR A 447 18.61 -16.20 28.53
CA THR A 447 17.31 -16.68 28.00
C THR A 447 16.29 -16.77 29.13
N ILE A 448 16.61 -17.32 30.27
CA ILE A 448 15.69 -17.43 31.42
C ILE A 448 15.30 -16.04 31.93
N VAL A 449 16.26 -15.16 32.16
CA VAL A 449 16.01 -13.82 32.69
C VAL A 449 15.15 -13.02 31.74
N CYS A 450 15.47 -13.03 30.43
CA CYS A 450 14.65 -12.37 29.41
C CYS A 450 13.24 -12.98 29.26
N SER A 451 13.09 -14.30 29.47
CA SER A 451 11.77 -14.96 29.44
C SER A 451 10.88 -14.56 30.64
N HIS A 452 11.46 -14.04 31.71
CA HIS A 452 10.74 -13.42 32.82
C HIS A 452 10.44 -11.93 32.60
N GLY A 453 10.85 -11.33 31.47
CA GLY A 453 10.73 -9.90 31.16
C GLY A 453 11.77 -9.03 31.87
N GLU A 454 12.87 -9.65 32.38
CA GLU A 454 13.92 -9.02 33.19
C GLU A 454 15.22 -8.89 32.40
N ASN A 455 16.20 -8.20 32.97
CA ASN A 455 17.48 -7.89 32.32
C ASN A 455 18.65 -8.51 33.06
N ILE A 456 19.72 -8.83 32.31
CA ILE A 456 21.01 -9.23 32.81
C ILE A 456 22.10 -8.38 32.20
N SER A 457 23.11 -8.02 32.99
CA SER A 457 24.29 -7.27 32.59
C SER A 457 25.58 -7.91 33.13
N VAL A 458 26.70 -7.53 32.53
CA VAL A 458 28.01 -7.93 32.96
C VAL A 458 28.94 -6.73 33.04
N SER A 459 29.78 -6.65 34.06
CA SER A 459 30.86 -5.70 34.14
C SER A 459 32.17 -6.44 34.51
N SER A 460 33.28 -6.01 33.95
CA SER A 460 34.59 -6.61 34.26
C SER A 460 35.67 -5.52 34.27
N HIS A 461 36.15 -5.20 35.46
CA HIS A 461 37.17 -4.18 35.68
C HIS A 461 38.10 -4.55 36.83
N GLY A 462 39.40 -4.18 36.70
CA GLY A 462 40.36 -4.30 37.81
C GLY A 462 40.54 -5.71 38.35
N GLY A 463 40.40 -6.74 37.52
CA GLY A 463 40.55 -8.13 37.97
C GLY A 463 39.28 -8.71 38.60
N ARG A 464 38.14 -8.05 38.55
CA ARG A 464 36.85 -8.52 39.05
C ARG A 464 35.81 -8.55 37.94
N THR A 465 35.06 -9.63 37.83
CA THR A 465 33.90 -9.79 36.91
C THR A 465 32.64 -9.95 37.73
N GLU A 466 31.59 -9.15 37.41
CA GLU A 466 30.29 -9.14 38.07
C GLU A 466 29.18 -9.32 37.05
N PHE A 467 28.31 -10.30 37.26
CA PHE A 467 27.08 -10.52 36.54
C PHE A 467 25.91 -10.10 37.42
N THR A 468 25.05 -9.21 36.93
CA THR A 468 23.89 -8.73 37.67
C THR A 468 22.61 -8.94 36.87
N PHE A 469 21.62 -9.61 37.46
CA PHE A 469 20.31 -9.74 36.87
C PHE A 469 19.20 -9.15 37.76
N THR A 470 18.07 -8.79 37.16
CA THR A 470 16.96 -8.21 37.88
C THR A 470 15.81 -9.22 38.00
N MET A 471 15.05 -9.09 39.09
CA MET A 471 13.78 -9.81 39.30
C MET A 471 12.73 -8.86 39.88
N PRO A 472 11.41 -9.09 39.65
CA PRO A 472 10.37 -8.26 40.24
C PRO A 472 10.42 -8.42 41.78
N LEU A 473 10.36 -7.27 42.47
CA LEU A 473 10.26 -7.23 43.92
C LEU A 473 8.80 -7.30 44.36
N ILE A 474 8.46 -8.22 45.25
CA ILE A 474 7.13 -8.33 45.88
C ILE A 474 7.26 -7.96 47.33
N LEU A 475 6.62 -6.89 47.71
CA LEU A 475 6.52 -6.40 49.07
C LEU A 475 5.64 -7.31 49.96
#